data_c4b925506de2ca16887ff8687ebfef43
#
_entry.id   c4b925506de2ca16887ff8687ebfef43
#
_cell.length_a   1.000
_cell.length_b   1.000
_cell.length_c   1.000
_cell.angle_alpha   90.00
_cell.angle_beta   90.00
_cell.angle_gamma   90.00
#
_symmetry.space_group_name_H-M   'P 1'
#
loop_
_entity.id
_entity.type
_entity.pdbx_description
1 polymer ?
#
loop_
_entity_poly.entity_id
_entity_poly.type
_entity_poly.pdbx_seq_one_letter_code
_entity_poly.pdbx_strand_id
1 'polypeptide(L)'
;MMKKLVYRLFLIVVFILRKMPRFIRRSFFRFIAYIGYVFAKKTNKVIEANLNLVFENSLSKKEIKEIQKYSYFNMVLWVQSMIENLDVSEKELKETVTIENEETLIKLRKENKPIILISAHYGNIEMMSYYFNKFLFPVYQVARESNFNEIDEFLIKAREASGSKIVFKSGALKTLVKAMMKKESVSLIIDQNTNSKDGKEVEFLG
;
A
#
# COMPACT_ATOMS: atom_id res chain seq x y z
N MET A 1 -19.58 18.66 -13.13
CA MET A 1 -19.28 18.21 -14.51
C MET A 1 -17.80 17.82 -14.67
N MET A 2 -16.87 18.66 -14.26
CA MET A 2 -15.42 18.41 -14.38
C MET A 2 -14.92 17.16 -13.65
N LYS A 3 -15.31 16.91 -12.38
CA LYS A 3 -14.92 15.70 -11.63
C LYS A 3 -15.34 14.40 -12.33
N LYS A 4 -16.56 14.33 -12.88
CA LYS A 4 -17.04 13.16 -13.64
C LYS A 4 -16.23 12.91 -14.91
N LEU A 5 -15.79 13.98 -15.60
CA LEU A 5 -14.93 13.87 -16.78
C LEU A 5 -13.56 13.32 -16.40
N VAL A 6 -12.93 13.87 -15.35
CA VAL A 6 -11.64 13.40 -14.81
C VAL A 6 -11.72 11.92 -14.44
N TYR A 7 -12.77 11.51 -13.75
CA TYR A 7 -12.98 10.10 -13.38
C TYR A 7 -13.13 9.19 -14.61
N ARG A 8 -13.87 9.60 -15.64
CA ARG A 8 -13.98 8.83 -16.89
C ARG A 8 -12.62 8.68 -17.59
N LEU A 9 -11.85 9.77 -17.67
CA LEU A 9 -10.48 9.72 -18.21
C LEU A 9 -9.59 8.78 -17.39
N PHE A 10 -9.68 8.83 -16.06
CA PHE A 10 -8.99 7.90 -15.18
C PHE A 10 -9.34 6.43 -15.49
N LEU A 11 -10.63 6.10 -15.62
CA LEU A 11 -11.07 4.74 -15.97
C LEU A 11 -10.56 4.29 -17.34
N ILE A 12 -10.54 5.20 -18.34
CA ILE A 12 -9.96 4.91 -19.65
C ILE A 12 -8.47 4.59 -19.55
N VAL A 13 -7.72 5.38 -18.78
CA VAL A 13 -6.29 5.12 -18.54
C VAL A 13 -6.09 3.77 -17.83
N VAL A 14 -6.86 3.48 -16.79
CA VAL A 14 -6.80 2.18 -16.10
C VAL A 14 -7.10 1.03 -17.08
N PHE A 15 -8.13 1.17 -17.92
CA PHE A 15 -8.47 0.17 -18.93
C PHE A 15 -7.32 -0.07 -19.91
N ILE A 16 -6.71 0.99 -20.44
CA ILE A 16 -5.57 0.90 -21.37
C ILE A 16 -4.40 0.20 -20.66
N LEU A 17 -4.07 0.60 -19.44
CA LEU A 17 -2.98 0.01 -18.67
C LEU A 17 -3.21 -1.48 -18.38
N ARG A 18 -4.45 -1.89 -18.11
CA ARG A 18 -4.80 -3.32 -17.92
C ARG A 18 -4.59 -4.15 -19.18
N LYS A 19 -4.92 -3.60 -20.37
CA LYS A 19 -4.74 -4.28 -21.66
C LYS A 19 -3.30 -4.26 -22.18
N MET A 20 -2.47 -3.41 -21.61
CA MET A 20 -1.07 -3.26 -22.02
C MET A 20 -0.24 -4.50 -21.58
N PRO A 21 0.63 -5.06 -22.44
CA PRO A 21 1.57 -6.11 -22.06
C PRO A 21 2.41 -5.70 -20.83
N ARG A 22 2.65 -6.64 -19.92
CA ARG A 22 3.32 -6.36 -18.64
C ARG A 22 4.65 -5.64 -18.79
N PHE A 23 5.47 -6.02 -19.76
CA PHE A 23 6.78 -5.39 -19.95
C PHE A 23 6.67 -3.92 -20.38
N ILE A 24 5.69 -3.57 -21.23
CA ILE A 24 5.41 -2.19 -21.64
C ILE A 24 4.87 -1.40 -20.44
N ARG A 25 3.90 -1.96 -19.71
CA ARG A 25 3.34 -1.32 -18.52
C ARG A 25 4.41 -1.04 -17.46
N ARG A 26 5.31 -1.99 -17.19
CA ARG A 26 6.44 -1.81 -16.27
C ARG A 26 7.40 -0.71 -16.73
N SER A 27 7.69 -0.66 -18.01
CA SER A 27 8.54 0.40 -18.59
C SER A 27 7.88 1.78 -18.49
N PHE A 28 6.58 1.85 -18.73
CA PHE A 28 5.79 3.07 -18.58
C PHE A 28 5.82 3.56 -17.12
N PHE A 29 5.57 2.69 -16.15
CA PHE A 29 5.61 3.08 -14.75
C PHE A 29 7.02 3.47 -14.27
N ARG A 30 8.07 2.80 -14.76
CA ARG A 30 9.46 3.22 -14.51
C ARG A 30 9.74 4.61 -15.06
N PHE A 31 9.24 4.91 -16.23
CA PHE A 31 9.36 6.24 -16.83
C PHE A 31 8.64 7.31 -16.00
N ILE A 32 7.43 7.06 -15.53
CA ILE A 32 6.70 7.95 -14.61
C ILE A 32 7.48 8.16 -13.30
N ALA A 33 8.03 7.10 -12.72
CA ALA A 33 8.87 7.20 -11.53
C ALA A 33 10.11 8.08 -11.76
N TYR A 34 10.76 7.95 -12.91
CA TYR A 34 11.89 8.78 -13.30
C TYR A 34 11.52 10.24 -13.45
N ILE A 35 10.39 10.54 -14.09
CA ILE A 35 9.85 11.92 -14.19
C ILE A 35 9.63 12.48 -12.77
N GLY A 36 8.98 11.71 -11.88
CA GLY A 36 8.80 12.12 -10.49
C GLY A 36 10.11 12.47 -9.80
N TYR A 37 11.12 11.62 -9.93
CA TYR A 37 12.46 11.87 -9.40
C TYR A 37 13.08 13.18 -9.93
N VAL A 38 13.00 13.43 -11.23
CA VAL A 38 13.63 14.61 -11.85
C VAL A 38 12.95 15.91 -11.42
N PHE A 39 11.62 15.92 -11.34
CA PHE A 39 10.86 17.15 -11.11
C PHE A 39 10.55 17.41 -9.63
N ALA A 40 10.50 16.41 -8.77
CA ALA A 40 10.14 16.58 -7.37
C ALA A 40 11.33 16.99 -6.47
N LYS A 41 12.03 18.06 -6.83
CA LYS A 41 13.24 18.56 -6.14
C LYS A 41 13.06 18.76 -4.64
N LYS A 42 11.86 19.21 -4.20
CA LYS A 42 11.55 19.42 -2.78
C LYS A 42 11.52 18.09 -2.02
N THR A 43 10.87 17.09 -2.58
CA THR A 43 10.81 15.74 -1.99
C THR A 43 12.19 15.09 -1.95
N ASN A 44 13.00 15.27 -2.99
CA ASN A 44 14.37 14.75 -3.01
C ASN A 44 15.23 15.33 -1.87
N LYS A 45 15.07 16.62 -1.53
CA LYS A 45 15.75 17.22 -0.37
C LYS A 45 15.29 16.60 0.95
N VAL A 46 14.00 16.28 1.09
CA VAL A 46 13.48 15.61 2.29
C VAL A 46 14.07 14.19 2.40
N ILE A 47 14.08 13.43 1.30
CA ILE A 47 14.70 12.09 1.28
C ILE A 47 16.18 12.17 1.66
N GLU A 48 16.92 13.11 1.07
CA GLU A 48 18.35 13.31 1.38
C GLU A 48 18.56 13.65 2.87
N ALA A 49 17.75 14.55 3.44
CA ALA A 49 17.84 14.91 4.85
C ALA A 49 17.59 13.69 5.77
N ASN A 50 16.57 12.89 5.45
CA ASN A 50 16.25 11.67 6.20
C ASN A 50 17.38 10.63 6.07
N LEU A 51 17.95 10.44 4.89
CA LEU A 51 19.08 9.53 4.69
C LEU A 51 20.31 9.98 5.46
N ASN A 52 20.62 11.28 5.45
CA ASN A 52 21.74 11.82 6.22
C ASN A 52 21.54 11.65 7.72
N LEU A 53 20.31 11.76 8.21
CA LEU A 53 19.99 11.51 9.62
C LEU A 53 20.18 10.04 9.99
N VAL A 54 19.57 9.14 9.22
CA VAL A 54 19.56 7.68 9.53
C VAL A 54 20.94 7.06 9.37
N PHE A 55 21.70 7.50 8.35
CA PHE A 55 23.02 6.95 8.03
C PHE A 55 24.18 7.85 8.50
N GLU A 56 23.92 8.81 9.40
CA GLU A 56 24.93 9.68 10.01
C GLU A 56 25.89 10.32 8.98
N ASN A 57 25.34 10.76 7.84
CA ASN A 57 26.09 11.31 6.70
C ASN A 57 27.14 10.35 6.09
N SER A 58 27.05 9.05 6.31
CA SER A 58 28.00 8.07 5.77
C SER A 58 27.81 7.76 4.28
N LEU A 59 26.63 8.06 3.72
CA LEU A 59 26.33 7.78 2.31
C LEU A 59 26.98 8.79 1.37
N SER A 60 27.51 8.29 0.26
CA SER A 60 27.98 9.13 -0.84
C SER A 60 26.80 9.78 -1.58
N LYS A 61 27.08 10.89 -2.28
CA LYS A 61 26.06 11.55 -3.14
C LYS A 61 25.49 10.62 -4.22
N LYS A 62 26.26 9.62 -4.65
CA LYS A 62 25.80 8.63 -5.64
C LYS A 62 24.77 7.69 -5.02
N GLU A 63 25.06 7.14 -3.86
CA GLU A 63 24.16 6.25 -3.11
C GLU A 63 22.84 6.96 -2.77
N ILE A 64 22.92 8.21 -2.27
CA ILE A 64 21.73 9.03 -2.01
C ILE A 64 20.83 9.14 -3.26
N LYS A 65 21.42 9.47 -4.43
CA LYS A 65 20.66 9.57 -5.68
C LYS A 65 20.07 8.23 -6.12
N GLU A 66 20.76 7.13 -5.92
CA GLU A 66 20.26 5.79 -6.23
C GLU A 66 19.07 5.43 -5.33
N ILE A 67 19.17 5.67 -4.03
CA ILE A 67 18.07 5.44 -3.08
C ILE A 67 16.87 6.35 -3.40
N GLN A 68 17.10 7.63 -3.73
CA GLN A 68 16.03 8.53 -4.19
C GLN A 68 15.28 7.95 -5.38
N LYS A 69 15.97 7.55 -6.45
CA LYS A 69 15.34 6.94 -7.64
C LYS A 69 14.56 5.69 -7.29
N TYR A 70 15.15 4.85 -6.45
CA TYR A 70 14.49 3.60 -6.01
C TYR A 70 13.22 3.86 -5.19
N SER A 71 13.21 4.89 -4.36
CA SER A 71 12.02 5.31 -3.58
C SER A 71 10.86 5.70 -4.49
N TYR A 72 11.12 6.50 -5.55
CA TYR A 72 10.08 6.82 -6.55
C TYR A 72 9.59 5.59 -7.30
N PHE A 73 10.50 4.71 -7.66
CA PHE A 73 10.14 3.46 -8.32
C PHE A 73 9.22 2.59 -7.44
N ASN A 74 9.56 2.42 -6.16
CA ASN A 74 8.73 1.66 -5.22
C ASN A 74 7.35 2.30 -5.01
N MET A 75 7.28 3.63 -4.90
CA MET A 75 5.99 4.33 -4.77
C MET A 75 5.09 4.08 -5.99
N VAL A 76 5.66 4.10 -7.18
CA VAL A 76 4.90 3.87 -8.43
C VAL A 76 4.50 2.40 -8.58
N LEU A 77 5.29 1.45 -8.03
CA LEU A 77 4.94 0.03 -8.00
C LEU A 77 3.63 -0.25 -7.24
N TRP A 78 3.28 0.52 -6.23
CA TRP A 78 2.01 0.35 -5.53
C TRP A 78 0.83 0.59 -6.48
N VAL A 79 0.86 1.70 -7.23
CA VAL A 79 -0.17 2.02 -8.22
C VAL A 79 -0.23 0.95 -9.32
N GLN A 80 0.93 0.50 -9.79
CA GLN A 80 1.02 -0.59 -10.76
C GLN A 80 0.38 -1.86 -10.22
N SER A 81 0.70 -2.24 -8.98
CA SER A 81 0.16 -3.45 -8.33
C SER A 81 -1.34 -3.39 -8.14
N MET A 82 -1.90 -2.25 -7.76
CA MET A 82 -3.35 -2.07 -7.70
C MET A 82 -4.02 -2.40 -9.03
N ILE A 83 -3.44 -1.94 -10.15
CA ILE A 83 -3.97 -2.22 -11.50
C ILE A 83 -3.77 -3.70 -11.87
N GLU A 84 -2.63 -4.29 -11.54
CA GLU A 84 -2.32 -5.69 -11.82
C GLU A 84 -3.19 -6.65 -11.01
N ASN A 85 -3.46 -6.33 -9.75
CA ASN A 85 -4.29 -7.15 -8.87
C ASN A 85 -5.76 -7.25 -9.35
N LEU A 86 -6.25 -6.31 -10.17
CA LEU A 86 -7.59 -6.41 -10.76
C LEU A 86 -7.76 -7.62 -11.69
N ASP A 87 -6.66 -8.12 -12.27
CA ASP A 87 -6.65 -9.18 -13.27
C ASP A 87 -5.78 -10.40 -12.86
N VAL A 88 -5.16 -10.37 -11.67
CA VAL A 88 -4.28 -11.44 -11.22
C VAL A 88 -5.06 -12.72 -10.94
N SER A 89 -4.61 -13.84 -11.50
CA SER A 89 -5.21 -15.13 -11.19
C SER A 89 -4.76 -15.67 -9.83
N GLU A 90 -5.59 -16.50 -9.20
CA GLU A 90 -5.22 -17.14 -7.93
C GLU A 90 -3.94 -17.97 -8.03
N LYS A 91 -3.76 -18.66 -9.17
CA LYS A 91 -2.54 -19.43 -9.43
C LYS A 91 -1.31 -18.55 -9.43
N GLU A 92 -1.35 -17.47 -10.20
CA GLU A 92 -0.24 -16.53 -10.31
C GLU A 92 0.08 -15.86 -8.96
N LEU A 93 -0.95 -15.51 -8.19
CA LEU A 93 -0.77 -14.90 -6.88
C LEU A 93 -0.07 -15.85 -5.91
N LYS A 94 -0.43 -17.15 -5.90
CA LYS A 94 0.23 -18.20 -5.10
C LYS A 94 1.68 -18.45 -5.53
N GLU A 95 1.97 -18.33 -6.82
CA GLU A 95 3.34 -18.50 -7.35
C GLU A 95 4.23 -17.28 -7.03
N THR A 96 3.63 -16.10 -6.81
CA THR A 96 4.36 -14.85 -6.61
C THR A 96 4.61 -14.53 -5.13
N VAL A 97 3.72 -14.96 -4.24
CA VAL A 97 3.77 -14.63 -2.81
C VAL A 97 4.09 -15.87 -2.00
N THR A 98 5.11 -15.79 -1.17
CA THR A 98 5.46 -16.80 -0.17
C THR A 98 5.32 -16.19 1.22
N ILE A 99 4.67 -16.90 2.14
CA ILE A 99 4.54 -16.48 3.53
C ILE A 99 5.38 -17.41 4.40
N GLU A 100 6.31 -16.84 5.12
CA GLU A 100 7.05 -17.56 6.15
C GLU A 100 6.16 -17.76 7.39
N ASN A 101 6.19 -18.96 7.96
CA ASN A 101 5.37 -19.35 9.12
C ASN A 101 3.84 -19.22 8.88
N GLU A 102 3.37 -19.50 7.66
CA GLU A 102 1.95 -19.45 7.29
C GLU A 102 1.10 -20.36 8.20
N GLU A 103 1.65 -21.48 8.66
CA GLU A 103 1.00 -22.42 9.58
C GLU A 103 0.54 -21.76 10.88
N THR A 104 1.28 -20.76 11.37
CA THR A 104 0.88 -20.00 12.57
C THR A 104 -0.42 -19.22 12.31
N LEU A 105 -0.54 -18.58 11.16
CA LEU A 105 -1.75 -17.86 10.77
C LEU A 105 -2.93 -18.81 10.55
N ILE A 106 -2.69 -19.95 9.93
CA ILE A 106 -3.71 -21.00 9.73
C ILE A 106 -4.20 -21.53 11.07
N LYS A 107 -3.30 -21.77 12.03
CA LYS A 107 -3.64 -22.21 13.39
C LYS A 107 -4.52 -21.18 14.09
N LEU A 108 -4.13 -19.92 14.11
CA LEU A 108 -4.89 -18.82 14.73
C LEU A 108 -6.29 -18.69 14.13
N ARG A 109 -6.40 -18.86 12.81
CA ARG A 109 -7.70 -18.89 12.12
C ARG A 109 -8.58 -20.05 12.59
N LYS A 110 -8.01 -21.27 12.71
CA LYS A 110 -8.75 -22.45 13.19
C LYS A 110 -9.24 -22.27 14.62
N GLU A 111 -8.48 -21.57 15.47
CA GLU A 111 -8.86 -21.23 16.84
C GLU A 111 -9.93 -20.13 16.90
N ASN A 112 -10.34 -19.57 15.78
CA ASN A 112 -11.34 -18.50 15.68
C ASN A 112 -11.01 -17.29 16.57
N LYS A 113 -9.71 -16.95 16.67
CA LYS A 113 -9.21 -15.80 17.40
C LYS A 113 -9.08 -14.58 16.48
N PRO A 114 -9.48 -13.39 16.92
CA PRO A 114 -9.20 -12.17 16.15
C PRO A 114 -7.69 -11.88 16.18
N ILE A 115 -7.17 -11.38 15.06
CA ILE A 115 -5.74 -11.08 14.88
C ILE A 115 -5.60 -9.60 14.58
N ILE A 116 -4.62 -8.97 15.20
CA ILE A 116 -4.14 -7.63 14.82
C ILE A 116 -2.87 -7.84 13.99
N LEU A 117 -2.96 -7.58 12.69
CA LEU A 117 -1.81 -7.56 11.80
C LEU A 117 -1.18 -6.19 11.86
N ILE A 118 0.09 -6.14 12.24
CA ILE A 118 0.88 -4.90 12.22
C ILE A 118 1.85 -4.99 11.07
N SER A 119 1.90 -3.94 10.25
CA SER A 119 2.75 -3.86 9.06
C SER A 119 3.33 -2.46 8.90
N ALA A 120 4.21 -2.32 7.91
CA ALA A 120 4.84 -1.07 7.50
C ALA A 120 4.63 -0.82 6.00
N HIS A 121 4.84 0.42 5.53
CA HIS A 121 4.86 0.77 4.11
C HIS A 121 6.17 0.27 3.45
N TYR A 122 6.35 -1.04 3.47
CA TYR A 122 7.55 -1.71 2.96
C TYR A 122 7.21 -2.67 1.84
N GLY A 123 7.93 -2.60 0.74
CA GLY A 123 7.71 -3.47 -0.41
C GLY A 123 6.33 -3.30 -1.08
N ASN A 124 5.76 -4.39 -1.57
CA ASN A 124 4.47 -4.39 -2.26
C ASN A 124 3.31 -4.73 -1.31
N ILE A 125 2.90 -3.75 -0.50
CA ILE A 125 1.81 -3.93 0.48
C ILE A 125 0.46 -4.24 -0.16
N GLU A 126 0.20 -3.79 -1.39
CA GLU A 126 -1.08 -4.08 -2.07
C GLU A 126 -1.17 -5.56 -2.48
N MET A 127 -0.08 -6.15 -2.97
CA MET A 127 -0.05 -7.57 -3.31
C MET A 127 -0.12 -8.44 -2.04
N MET A 128 0.63 -8.08 -1.01
CA MET A 128 0.57 -8.75 0.30
C MET A 128 -0.86 -8.73 0.86
N SER A 129 -1.49 -7.57 0.89
CA SER A 129 -2.85 -7.40 1.37
C SER A 129 -3.83 -8.23 0.53
N TYR A 130 -3.70 -8.21 -0.80
CA TYR A 130 -4.57 -8.97 -1.69
C TYR A 130 -4.47 -10.47 -1.43
N TYR A 131 -3.23 -11.02 -1.36
CA TYR A 131 -2.99 -12.42 -1.03
C TYR A 131 -3.59 -12.80 0.32
N PHE A 132 -3.32 -12.00 1.35
CA PHE A 132 -3.74 -12.25 2.71
C PHE A 132 -5.27 -12.35 2.84
N ASN A 133 -5.96 -11.36 2.29
CA ASN A 133 -7.43 -11.33 2.31
C ASN A 133 -8.07 -12.46 1.49
N LYS A 134 -7.44 -12.84 0.38
CA LYS A 134 -7.98 -13.85 -0.54
C LYS A 134 -7.81 -15.27 -0.01
N PHE A 135 -6.66 -15.59 0.59
CA PHE A 135 -6.30 -16.98 0.92
C PHE A 135 -6.28 -17.29 2.41
N LEU A 136 -6.02 -16.31 3.26
CA LEU A 136 -5.96 -16.54 4.69
C LEU A 136 -7.26 -16.14 5.39
N PHE A 137 -7.49 -14.87 5.59
CA PHE A 137 -8.74 -14.36 6.15
C PHE A 137 -8.94 -12.87 5.86
N PRO A 138 -10.20 -12.42 5.66
CA PRO A 138 -10.50 -11.02 5.45
C PRO A 138 -10.13 -10.18 6.67
N VAL A 139 -9.55 -9.00 6.45
CA VAL A 139 -9.22 -8.05 7.50
C VAL A 139 -9.86 -6.69 7.26
N TYR A 140 -10.12 -5.97 8.36
CA TYR A 140 -10.43 -4.55 8.31
C TYR A 140 -9.14 -3.76 8.14
N GLN A 141 -9.13 -2.86 7.16
CA GLN A 141 -7.98 -1.99 6.85
C GLN A 141 -8.38 -0.54 6.93
N VAL A 142 -7.53 0.28 7.55
CA VAL A 142 -7.76 1.72 7.63
C VAL A 142 -7.20 2.40 6.38
N ALA A 143 -8.05 3.17 5.71
CA ALA A 143 -7.65 4.02 4.60
C ALA A 143 -7.88 5.50 4.94
N ARG A 144 -7.11 6.38 4.30
CA ARG A 144 -7.36 7.82 4.35
C ARG A 144 -8.23 8.21 3.15
N GLU A 145 -9.24 9.02 3.39
CA GLU A 145 -10.01 9.64 2.32
C GLU A 145 -9.13 10.57 1.49
N SER A 146 -9.29 10.52 0.17
CA SER A 146 -8.66 11.48 -0.74
C SER A 146 -9.59 12.68 -0.98
N ASN A 147 -9.14 13.64 -1.77
CA ASN A 147 -9.99 14.76 -2.20
C ASN A 147 -10.89 14.40 -3.42
N PHE A 148 -10.86 13.13 -3.86
CA PHE A 148 -11.57 12.64 -5.04
C PHE A 148 -12.36 11.37 -4.71
N ASN A 149 -13.60 11.54 -4.26
CA ASN A 149 -14.46 10.43 -3.83
C ASN A 149 -14.61 9.33 -4.88
N GLU A 150 -14.62 9.70 -6.17
CA GLU A 150 -14.77 8.74 -7.26
C GLU A 150 -13.52 7.82 -7.40
N ILE A 151 -12.34 8.36 -7.14
CA ILE A 151 -11.10 7.56 -7.11
C ILE A 151 -11.08 6.68 -5.86
N ASP A 152 -11.51 7.21 -4.73
CA ASP A 152 -11.63 6.44 -3.49
C ASP A 152 -12.57 5.24 -3.67
N GLU A 153 -13.74 5.43 -4.30
CA GLU A 153 -14.64 4.31 -4.63
C GLU A 153 -13.97 3.23 -5.49
N PHE A 154 -13.18 3.64 -6.49
CA PHE A 154 -12.46 2.68 -7.32
C PHE A 154 -11.43 1.89 -6.50
N LEU A 155 -10.64 2.58 -5.67
CA LEU A 155 -9.61 1.96 -4.84
C LEU A 155 -10.21 1.03 -3.78
N ILE A 156 -11.33 1.43 -3.17
CA ILE A 156 -12.07 0.61 -2.21
C ILE A 156 -12.56 -0.66 -2.90
N LYS A 157 -13.25 -0.55 -4.03
CA LYS A 157 -13.75 -1.70 -4.80
C LYS A 157 -12.63 -2.64 -5.20
N ALA A 158 -11.47 -2.10 -5.63
CA ALA A 158 -10.30 -2.89 -5.97
C ALA A 158 -9.77 -3.71 -4.79
N ARG A 159 -9.71 -3.11 -3.59
CA ARG A 159 -9.28 -3.80 -2.36
C ARG A 159 -10.33 -4.77 -1.84
N GLU A 160 -11.60 -4.39 -1.83
CA GLU A 160 -12.72 -5.24 -1.40
C GLU A 160 -12.90 -6.47 -2.29
N ALA A 161 -12.45 -6.44 -3.55
CA ALA A 161 -12.45 -7.61 -4.44
C ALA A 161 -11.61 -8.79 -3.90
N SER A 162 -10.63 -8.52 -3.01
CA SER A 162 -9.90 -9.58 -2.30
C SER A 162 -10.60 -10.10 -1.04
N GLY A 163 -11.67 -9.46 -0.60
CA GLY A 163 -12.37 -9.73 0.67
C GLY A 163 -11.99 -8.77 1.81
N SER A 164 -11.12 -7.80 1.56
CA SER A 164 -10.76 -6.76 2.53
C SER A 164 -11.98 -5.90 2.89
N LYS A 165 -12.01 -5.37 4.11
CA LYS A 165 -13.06 -4.45 4.59
C LYS A 165 -12.41 -3.10 4.88
N ILE A 166 -12.70 -2.10 4.06
CA ILE A 166 -12.08 -0.78 4.18
C ILE A 166 -12.86 0.10 5.15
N VAL A 167 -12.13 0.74 6.07
CA VAL A 167 -12.66 1.69 7.05
C VAL A 167 -11.90 3.00 6.92
N PHE A 168 -12.59 4.10 6.82
CA PHE A 168 -11.93 5.39 6.78
C PHE A 168 -11.40 5.81 8.16
N LYS A 169 -10.30 6.59 8.17
CA LYS A 169 -9.60 7.02 9.39
C LYS A 169 -10.55 7.64 10.42
N SER A 170 -11.52 8.44 9.97
CA SER A 170 -12.50 9.04 10.86
C SER A 170 -13.41 7.97 11.49
N GLY A 171 -13.31 7.80 12.81
CA GLY A 171 -14.08 6.80 13.55
C GLY A 171 -13.58 5.36 13.40
N ALA A 172 -12.44 5.13 12.74
CA ALA A 172 -11.90 3.80 12.51
C ALA A 172 -11.77 2.96 13.80
N LEU A 173 -11.23 3.54 14.87
CA LEU A 173 -10.99 2.82 16.12
C LEU A 173 -12.24 2.11 16.64
N LYS A 174 -13.39 2.81 16.66
CA LYS A 174 -14.65 2.21 17.12
C LYS A 174 -15.09 1.02 16.24
N THR A 175 -14.89 1.14 14.93
CA THR A 175 -15.24 0.08 13.98
C THR A 175 -14.30 -1.12 14.12
N LEU A 176 -12.98 -0.88 14.29
CA LEU A 176 -11.99 -1.93 14.48
C LEU A 176 -12.22 -2.70 15.78
N VAL A 177 -12.48 -1.99 16.89
CA VAL A 177 -12.82 -2.63 18.18
C VAL A 177 -14.08 -3.50 18.05
N LYS A 178 -15.13 -2.99 17.40
CA LYS A 178 -16.35 -3.78 17.16
C LYS A 178 -16.09 -5.01 16.28
N ALA A 179 -15.22 -4.90 15.27
CA ALA A 179 -14.83 -6.03 14.44
C ALA A 179 -14.12 -7.11 15.27
N MET A 180 -13.15 -6.72 16.10
CA MET A 180 -12.44 -7.65 16.99
C MET A 180 -13.36 -8.32 18.01
N MET A 181 -14.35 -7.60 18.57
CA MET A 181 -15.37 -8.18 19.44
C MET A 181 -16.22 -9.26 18.72
N LYS A 182 -16.35 -9.15 17.39
CA LYS A 182 -17.00 -10.16 16.53
C LYS A 182 -16.04 -11.24 16.05
N LYS A 183 -14.82 -11.29 16.60
CA LYS A 183 -13.75 -12.20 16.19
C LYS A 183 -13.26 -12.00 14.76
N GLU A 184 -13.45 -10.80 14.20
CA GLU A 184 -12.90 -10.41 12.91
C GLU A 184 -11.52 -9.78 13.11
N SER A 185 -10.63 -9.95 12.12
CA SER A 185 -9.24 -9.48 12.21
C SER A 185 -9.08 -8.08 11.62
N VAL A 186 -8.05 -7.37 12.07
CA VAL A 186 -7.75 -6.00 11.65
C VAL A 186 -6.30 -5.89 11.18
N SER A 187 -6.03 -4.98 10.27
CA SER A 187 -4.66 -4.69 9.78
C SER A 187 -4.35 -3.20 9.96
N LEU A 188 -3.19 -2.93 10.54
CA LEU A 188 -2.69 -1.58 10.82
C LEU A 188 -1.31 -1.40 10.22
N ILE A 189 -1.11 -0.30 9.50
CA ILE A 189 0.20 0.13 9.00
C ILE A 189 0.62 1.32 9.87
N ILE A 190 1.67 1.15 10.68
CA ILE A 190 1.96 2.04 11.81
C ILE A 190 3.29 2.77 11.72
N ASP A 191 4.00 2.69 10.61
CA ASP A 191 5.35 3.22 10.42
C ASP A 191 5.41 4.70 10.01
N GLN A 192 4.27 5.35 9.81
CA GLN A 192 4.24 6.76 9.43
C GLN A 192 3.96 7.68 10.62
N ASN A 193 4.63 8.83 10.61
CA ASN A 193 4.39 9.88 11.59
C ASN A 193 2.93 10.36 11.58
N THR A 194 2.40 10.65 12.74
CA THR A 194 1.05 11.20 12.94
C THR A 194 1.08 12.38 13.90
N ASN A 195 -0.03 13.08 14.03
CA ASN A 195 -0.14 14.17 14.99
C ASN A 195 -0.03 13.64 16.43
N SER A 196 0.53 14.44 17.34
CA SER A 196 0.66 14.10 18.76
C SER A 196 -0.66 13.74 19.45
N LYS A 197 -1.80 14.20 18.90
CA LYS A 197 -3.15 13.84 19.39
C LYS A 197 -3.58 12.42 18.99
N ASP A 198 -3.03 11.89 17.90
CA ASP A 198 -3.43 10.62 17.29
C ASP A 198 -2.36 9.53 17.45
N GLY A 199 -1.21 9.86 18.02
CA GLY A 199 -0.09 8.96 18.18
C GLY A 199 0.64 9.14 19.49
N LYS A 200 1.54 8.23 19.78
CA LYS A 200 2.46 8.28 20.92
C LYS A 200 3.88 8.27 20.40
N GLU A 201 4.72 9.11 20.98
CA GLU A 201 6.15 9.05 20.70
C GLU A 201 6.72 7.72 21.21
N VAL A 202 7.49 7.09 20.36
CA VAL A 202 8.20 5.84 20.65
C VAL A 202 9.62 5.94 20.11
N GLU A 203 10.54 5.31 20.79
CA GLU A 203 11.90 5.17 20.29
C GLU A 203 11.90 4.23 19.08
N PHE A 204 12.60 4.62 18.02
CA PHE A 204 12.69 3.87 16.77
C PHE A 204 14.14 3.90 16.26
N LEU A 205 14.76 2.73 16.16
CA LEU A 205 16.13 2.51 15.74
C LEU A 205 17.20 3.19 16.63
N GLY A 206 16.93 3.35 17.93
CA GLY A 206 17.81 4.00 18.88
C GLY A 206 17.72 5.50 18.79
#